data_116d7d3c702434e950aca48ed7722ea4
#
_entry.id   116d7d3c702434e950aca48ed7722ea4
#
_cell.length_a   1.000
_cell.length_b   1.000
_cell.length_c   1.000
_cell.angle_alpha   90.00
_cell.angle_beta   90.00
_cell.angle_gamma   90.00
#
_symmetry.space_group_name_H-M   'P 1'
#
loop_
_entity.id
_entity.type
_entity.pdbx_description
1 polymer ?
#
loop_
_entity_poly.entity_id
_entity_poly.type
_entity_poly.pdbx_seq_one_letter_code
_entity_poly.pdbx_strand_id
1 'polypeptide(L)'
;MASVDVRRPMRFVCRSYMAVVLTPEPPIVEWLAGIAERIKGAETFLAGAPVVLDLSAVQISKLAIVHLISELEQRGIRILGVENIDPANTGADLPPILQSSQTASVRPDKVEPAVRDQPNKSSTLLIDQPIRSGQSIIFPDGDLTVLGSVASGAELVAGGSIHVYGTLRGRAMAGSHGNSGARIFCSRLQAELLAIDGYYMTAESIEQEFFKGPVQAWLDSDAVKIAALG
;
A
#
# COMPACT_ATOMS: atom_id res chain seq x y z
N MET A 1 -38.87 39.96 -18.16
CA MET A 1 -37.89 38.99 -18.69
C MET A 1 -37.21 38.32 -17.49
N ALA A 2 -37.60 37.11 -17.17
CA ALA A 2 -37.01 36.36 -16.09
C ALA A 2 -35.71 35.70 -16.59
N SER A 3 -34.59 36.04 -15.97
CA SER A 3 -33.27 35.38 -16.23
C SER A 3 -33.33 33.95 -15.72
N VAL A 4 -33.25 32.99 -16.61
CA VAL A 4 -33.11 31.58 -16.27
C VAL A 4 -31.70 31.39 -15.69
N ASP A 5 -31.62 31.17 -14.41
CA ASP A 5 -30.38 30.79 -13.73
C ASP A 5 -29.95 29.39 -14.20
N VAL A 6 -29.05 29.31 -15.17
CA VAL A 6 -28.51 28.06 -15.69
C VAL A 6 -27.49 27.53 -14.67
N ARG A 7 -27.96 26.82 -13.66
CA ARG A 7 -27.10 26.07 -12.76
C ARG A 7 -26.31 25.03 -13.53
N ARG A 8 -25.00 25.18 -13.60
CA ARG A 8 -24.12 24.18 -14.21
C ARG A 8 -24.25 22.86 -13.44
N PRO A 9 -24.46 21.73 -14.13
CA PRO A 9 -24.58 20.44 -13.46
C PRO A 9 -23.27 20.11 -12.74
N MET A 10 -23.36 19.75 -11.45
CA MET A 10 -22.22 19.23 -10.70
C MET A 10 -21.87 17.84 -11.25
N ARG A 11 -20.60 17.65 -11.59
CA ARG A 11 -20.09 16.34 -12.03
C ARG A 11 -19.42 15.65 -10.88
N PHE A 12 -19.99 14.56 -10.39
CA PHE A 12 -19.37 13.66 -9.43
C PHE A 12 -18.55 12.60 -10.17
N VAL A 13 -17.29 12.46 -9.80
CA VAL A 13 -16.40 11.44 -10.37
C VAL A 13 -15.77 10.68 -9.21
N CYS A 14 -15.95 9.35 -9.17
CA CYS A 14 -15.25 8.49 -8.22
C CYS A 14 -13.87 8.12 -8.79
N ARG A 15 -12.85 8.20 -7.94
CA ARG A 15 -11.50 7.74 -8.27
C ARG A 15 -10.97 6.94 -7.10
N SER A 16 -10.26 5.86 -7.40
CA SER A 16 -9.51 5.11 -6.39
C SER A 16 -8.13 5.71 -6.23
N TYR A 17 -7.69 5.84 -4.98
CA TYR A 17 -6.36 6.30 -4.63
C TYR A 17 -5.75 5.28 -3.68
N MET A 18 -4.44 5.10 -3.76
CA MET A 18 -3.71 4.33 -2.78
C MET A 18 -3.43 5.19 -1.55
N ALA A 19 -3.59 4.60 -0.38
CA ALA A 19 -3.25 5.20 0.90
C ALA A 19 -2.23 4.33 1.62
N VAL A 20 -1.36 4.95 2.39
CA VAL A 20 -0.49 4.25 3.34
C VAL A 20 -1.33 3.87 4.55
N VAL A 21 -1.30 2.61 4.95
CA VAL A 21 -1.98 2.16 6.17
C VAL A 21 -0.97 2.13 7.31
N LEU A 22 -1.28 2.82 8.40
CA LEU A 22 -0.51 2.79 9.64
C LEU A 22 -1.30 2.03 10.70
N THR A 23 -0.72 0.96 11.21
CA THR A 23 -1.31 0.15 12.28
C THR A 23 -0.52 0.37 13.58
N PRO A 24 -1.06 1.12 14.56
CA PRO A 24 -0.39 1.33 15.83
C PRO A 24 -0.34 0.03 16.64
N GLU A 25 0.81 -0.21 17.27
CA GLU A 25 1.04 -1.35 18.14
C GLU A 25 1.28 -0.89 19.59
N PRO A 26 0.83 -1.65 20.60
CA PRO A 26 1.16 -1.35 22.00
C PRO A 26 2.64 -1.65 22.29
N PRO A 27 3.34 -0.81 23.07
CA PRO A 27 2.89 0.47 23.67
C PRO A 27 2.93 1.62 22.65
N ILE A 28 1.81 2.35 22.53
CA ILE A 28 1.63 3.39 21.51
C ILE A 28 2.70 4.50 21.58
N VAL A 29 3.21 4.79 22.78
CA VAL A 29 4.25 5.82 22.97
C VAL A 29 5.55 5.41 22.27
N GLU A 30 5.96 4.16 22.39
CA GLU A 30 7.15 3.62 21.73
C GLU A 30 6.94 3.52 20.21
N TRP A 31 5.77 3.12 19.80
CA TRP A 31 5.39 3.08 18.39
C TRP A 31 5.46 4.48 17.74
N LEU A 32 4.91 5.53 18.40
CA LEU A 32 5.00 6.92 17.94
C LEU A 32 6.45 7.42 17.87
N ALA A 33 7.31 7.04 18.82
CA ALA A 33 8.72 7.38 18.78
C ALA A 33 9.42 6.68 17.61
N GLY A 34 9.12 5.41 17.36
CA GLY A 34 9.64 4.64 16.23
C GLY A 34 9.23 5.21 14.86
N ILE A 35 7.98 5.70 14.75
CA ILE A 35 7.53 6.39 13.54
C ILE A 35 8.35 7.65 13.29
N ALA A 36 8.59 8.48 14.31
CA ALA A 36 9.37 9.71 14.19
C ALA A 36 10.79 9.45 13.65
N GLU A 37 11.43 8.35 14.06
CA GLU A 37 12.73 7.94 13.55
C GLU A 37 12.68 7.46 12.10
N ARG A 38 11.66 6.67 11.74
CA ARG A 38 11.48 6.14 10.38
C ARG A 38 11.09 7.22 9.36
N ILE A 39 10.34 8.23 9.79
CA ILE A 39 9.94 9.36 8.92
C ILE A 39 11.14 10.23 8.57
N LYS A 40 12.15 10.39 9.44
CA LYS A 40 13.39 11.13 9.13
C LYS A 40 14.14 10.59 7.90
N GLY A 41 13.91 9.33 7.52
CA GLY A 41 14.44 8.73 6.29
C GLY A 41 13.45 8.65 5.13
N ALA A 42 12.17 8.99 5.36
CA ALA A 42 11.08 8.80 4.40
C ALA A 42 10.19 10.04 4.25
N GLU A 43 10.72 11.23 4.55
CA GLU A 43 9.97 12.51 4.48
C GLU A 43 9.31 12.71 3.11
N THR A 44 9.99 12.28 2.04
CA THR A 44 9.50 12.40 0.67
C THR A 44 8.36 11.41 0.36
N PHE A 45 8.31 10.27 1.03
CA PHE A 45 7.31 9.22 0.77
C PHE A 45 5.97 9.50 1.47
N LEU A 46 6.01 9.96 2.72
CA LEU A 46 4.81 10.28 3.50
C LEU A 46 4.32 11.72 3.27
N ALA A 47 5.21 12.62 2.79
CA ALA A 47 4.84 14.00 2.49
C ALA A 47 3.84 14.05 1.33
N GLY A 48 2.57 14.17 1.68
CA GLY A 48 1.46 14.28 0.72
C GLY A 48 0.78 12.97 0.35
N ALA A 49 1.26 11.82 0.82
CA ALA A 49 0.53 10.57 0.70
C ALA A 49 -0.71 10.57 1.63
N PRO A 50 -1.88 10.13 1.18
CA PRO A 50 -3.02 9.91 2.06
C PRO A 50 -2.71 8.74 3.01
N VAL A 51 -2.95 8.93 4.31
CA VAL A 51 -2.69 7.92 5.34
C VAL A 51 -4.00 7.48 5.97
N VAL A 52 -4.17 6.18 6.11
CA VAL A 52 -5.29 5.55 6.85
C VAL A 52 -4.73 4.96 8.13
N LEU A 53 -5.42 5.19 9.24
CA LEU A 53 -5.05 4.64 10.54
C LEU A 53 -5.90 3.40 10.81
N ASP A 54 -5.26 2.23 10.84
CA ASP A 54 -5.91 0.97 11.18
C ASP A 54 -5.79 0.69 12.68
N LEU A 55 -6.90 0.64 13.37
CA LEU A 55 -6.96 0.47 14.82
C LEU A 55 -7.20 -1.00 15.26
N SER A 56 -7.06 -1.95 14.36
CA SER A 56 -7.32 -3.39 14.63
C SER A 56 -6.43 -3.96 15.75
N ALA A 57 -5.20 -3.49 15.89
CA ALA A 57 -4.23 -3.99 16.87
C ALA A 57 -4.31 -3.32 18.25
N VAL A 58 -5.18 -2.29 18.41
CA VAL A 58 -5.27 -1.52 19.66
C VAL A 58 -6.71 -1.33 20.11
N GLN A 59 -6.93 -1.41 21.43
CA GLN A 59 -8.20 -1.06 22.04
C GLN A 59 -8.02 0.21 22.88
N ILE A 60 -8.35 1.35 22.30
CA ILE A 60 -8.17 2.66 22.92
C ILE A 60 -9.47 3.47 22.89
N SER A 61 -9.61 4.36 23.86
CA SER A 61 -10.78 5.24 23.94
C SER A 61 -10.82 6.28 22.82
N LYS A 62 -11.99 6.82 22.52
CA LYS A 62 -12.16 7.91 21.54
C LYS A 62 -11.18 9.07 21.78
N LEU A 63 -10.99 9.49 23.04
CA LEU A 63 -10.07 10.58 23.39
C LEU A 63 -8.62 10.23 23.03
N ALA A 64 -8.21 8.98 23.26
CA ALA A 64 -6.87 8.51 22.90
C ALA A 64 -6.66 8.45 21.38
N ILE A 65 -7.71 8.11 20.62
CA ILE A 65 -7.67 8.13 19.14
C ILE A 65 -7.48 9.57 18.64
N VAL A 66 -8.25 10.53 19.15
CA VAL A 66 -8.12 11.95 18.78
C VAL A 66 -6.71 12.46 19.10
N HIS A 67 -6.17 12.09 20.26
CA HIS A 67 -4.81 12.48 20.63
C HIS A 67 -3.78 11.85 19.72
N LEU A 68 -3.91 10.56 19.40
CA LEU A 68 -3.00 9.84 18.49
C LEU A 68 -2.99 10.50 17.11
N ILE A 69 -4.16 10.84 16.57
CA ILE A 69 -4.29 11.53 15.28
C ILE A 69 -3.57 12.89 15.33
N SER A 70 -3.82 13.70 16.38
CA SER A 70 -3.18 14.99 16.56
C SER A 70 -1.66 14.89 16.61
N GLU A 71 -1.13 13.88 17.29
CA GLU A 71 0.32 13.60 17.36
C GLU A 71 0.93 13.24 16.00
N LEU A 72 0.20 12.48 15.18
CA LEU A 72 0.61 12.13 13.82
C LEU A 72 0.56 13.36 12.89
N GLU A 73 -0.50 14.17 12.98
CA GLU A 73 -0.65 15.39 12.18
C GLU A 73 0.42 16.44 12.51
N GLN A 74 0.81 16.57 13.78
CA GLN A 74 1.92 17.44 14.19
C GLN A 74 3.26 17.02 13.58
N ARG A 75 3.39 15.74 13.22
CA ARG A 75 4.56 15.19 12.50
C ARG A 75 4.43 15.27 10.98
N GLY A 76 3.39 15.98 10.46
CA GLY A 76 3.16 16.17 9.04
C GLY A 76 2.45 15.02 8.34
N ILE A 77 1.94 14.02 9.08
CA ILE A 77 1.17 12.90 8.53
C ILE A 77 -0.29 13.32 8.42
N ARG A 78 -0.86 13.31 7.22
CA ARG A 78 -2.28 13.63 7.00
C ARG A 78 -3.13 12.38 7.05
N ILE A 79 -3.99 12.29 8.07
CA ILE A 79 -4.91 11.16 8.22
C ILE A 79 -6.14 11.38 7.34
N LEU A 80 -6.31 10.51 6.32
CA LEU A 80 -7.46 10.50 5.42
C LEU A 80 -8.70 9.90 6.09
N GLY A 81 -8.49 8.88 6.92
CA GLY A 81 -9.55 8.15 7.59
C GLY A 81 -9.02 7.14 8.59
N VAL A 82 -9.93 6.52 9.31
CA VAL A 82 -9.64 5.44 10.28
C VAL A 82 -10.39 4.18 9.90
N GLU A 83 -9.76 3.02 10.15
CA GLU A 83 -10.35 1.71 9.93
C GLU A 83 -10.38 0.90 11.23
N ASN A 84 -11.26 -0.10 11.29
CA ASN A 84 -11.37 -1.04 12.40
C ASN A 84 -11.57 -0.37 13.78
N ILE A 85 -12.29 0.76 13.81
CA ILE A 85 -12.64 1.46 15.04
C ILE A 85 -13.84 0.78 15.70
N ASP A 86 -13.81 0.67 17.05
CA ASP A 86 -14.98 0.24 17.81
C ASP A 86 -16.15 1.21 17.57
N PRO A 87 -17.34 0.70 17.19
CA PRO A 87 -18.52 1.53 16.98
C PRO A 87 -18.87 2.48 18.15
N ALA A 88 -18.50 2.11 19.38
CA ALA A 88 -18.69 2.93 20.57
C ALA A 88 -17.80 4.18 20.59
N ASN A 89 -16.70 4.18 19.83
CA ASN A 89 -15.72 5.27 19.80
C ASN A 89 -15.90 6.22 18.61
N THR A 90 -17.00 6.12 17.85
CA THR A 90 -17.27 6.96 16.69
C THR A 90 -17.72 8.38 17.09
N GLY A 91 -17.49 9.37 16.23
CA GLY A 91 -17.95 10.75 16.46
C GLY A 91 -17.50 11.74 15.38
N ALA A 92 -18.11 12.93 15.40
CA ALA A 92 -17.85 13.98 14.41
C ALA A 92 -16.42 14.57 14.48
N ASP A 93 -15.71 14.31 15.58
CA ASP A 93 -14.36 14.83 15.83
C ASP A 93 -13.26 13.92 15.24
N LEU A 94 -13.66 12.81 14.62
CA LEU A 94 -12.75 11.85 14.00
C LEU A 94 -12.77 11.98 12.46
N PRO A 95 -11.68 11.66 11.79
CA PRO A 95 -11.69 11.50 10.34
C PRO A 95 -12.73 10.48 9.89
N PRO A 96 -13.13 10.47 8.60
CA PRO A 96 -14.08 9.50 8.08
C PRO A 96 -13.68 8.05 8.43
N ILE A 97 -14.67 7.27 8.84
CA ILE A 97 -14.46 5.83 9.05
C ILE A 97 -14.48 5.18 7.66
N LEU A 98 -13.35 4.61 7.30
CA LEU A 98 -13.21 3.84 6.07
C LEU A 98 -13.53 2.38 6.40
N GLN A 99 -14.35 1.77 5.56
CA GLN A 99 -14.48 0.33 5.57
C GLN A 99 -13.44 -0.18 4.58
N SER A 100 -12.45 -0.93 5.04
CA SER A 100 -11.64 -1.70 4.11
C SER A 100 -12.61 -2.49 3.26
N SER A 101 -12.55 -2.27 1.97
CA SER A 101 -13.27 -3.10 1.01
C SER A 101 -12.62 -4.50 1.03
N GLN A 102 -12.85 -5.25 2.11
CA GLN A 102 -12.91 -6.68 1.99
C GLN A 102 -13.93 -6.90 0.87
N THR A 103 -13.46 -7.43 -0.22
CA THR A 103 -14.23 -7.94 -1.35
C THR A 103 -15.64 -8.23 -0.89
N ALA A 104 -16.63 -7.53 -1.45
CA ALA A 104 -18.03 -7.78 -1.17
C ALA A 104 -18.29 -9.27 -1.46
N SER A 105 -18.11 -10.12 -0.47
CA SER A 105 -18.65 -11.46 -0.50
C SER A 105 -20.16 -11.29 -0.36
N VAL A 106 -20.81 -11.28 -1.52
CA VAL A 106 -22.24 -11.55 -1.62
C VAL A 106 -22.46 -12.80 -0.78
N ARG A 107 -23.14 -12.66 0.35
CA ARG A 107 -23.59 -13.78 1.15
C ARG A 107 -24.64 -14.54 0.33
N PRO A 108 -24.39 -15.78 -0.07
CA PRO A 108 -25.46 -16.71 -0.32
C PRO A 108 -25.81 -17.35 1.05
N ASP A 109 -27.10 -17.37 1.33
CA ASP A 109 -27.66 -18.10 2.45
C ASP A 109 -27.13 -19.54 2.52
N LYS A 110 -26.76 -19.92 3.76
CA LYS A 110 -26.69 -21.28 4.31
C LYS A 110 -26.17 -22.41 3.40
N VAL A 111 -24.89 -22.76 3.56
CA VAL A 111 -24.44 -24.16 3.43
C VAL A 111 -23.35 -24.43 4.47
N GLU A 112 -23.44 -25.60 5.11
CA GLU A 112 -22.61 -26.16 6.19
C GLU A 112 -21.11 -26.22 5.84
N PRO A 113 -20.22 -26.37 6.86
CA PRO A 113 -18.79 -26.30 6.67
C PRO A 113 -18.24 -27.55 6.02
N ALA A 114 -17.88 -27.49 4.77
CA ALA A 114 -17.00 -28.49 4.16
C ALA A 114 -15.58 -27.93 4.17
N VAL A 115 -14.75 -28.48 5.04
CA VAL A 115 -13.30 -28.40 4.97
C VAL A 115 -12.87 -28.82 3.56
N ARG A 116 -12.40 -27.86 2.79
CA ARG A 116 -11.69 -28.13 1.54
C ARG A 116 -10.38 -27.35 1.60
N ASP A 117 -9.33 -28.08 1.95
CA ASP A 117 -7.98 -27.79 1.48
C ASP A 117 -8.02 -27.69 -0.05
N GLN A 118 -8.17 -26.50 -0.58
CA GLN A 118 -7.85 -26.25 -1.98
C GLN A 118 -6.44 -25.63 -2.00
N PRO A 119 -5.50 -26.21 -2.74
CA PRO A 119 -4.24 -25.53 -2.98
C PRO A 119 -4.56 -24.19 -3.63
N ASN A 120 -4.09 -23.13 -3.00
CA ASN A 120 -4.18 -21.74 -3.46
C ASN A 120 -3.71 -21.71 -4.90
N LYS A 121 -4.64 -21.59 -5.87
CA LYS A 121 -4.26 -21.31 -7.26
C LYS A 121 -3.70 -19.90 -7.25
N SER A 122 -2.37 -19.78 -7.16
CA SER A 122 -1.69 -18.51 -7.41
C SER A 122 -2.13 -18.03 -8.79
N SER A 123 -2.98 -17.02 -8.82
CA SER A 123 -3.33 -16.35 -10.06
C SER A 123 -2.16 -15.47 -10.45
N THR A 124 -1.85 -15.40 -11.74
CA THR A 124 -0.80 -14.53 -12.27
C THR A 124 -1.41 -13.61 -13.31
N LEU A 125 -1.24 -12.29 -13.13
CA LEU A 125 -1.58 -11.30 -14.14
C LEU A 125 -0.35 -11.05 -15.01
N LEU A 126 -0.45 -11.36 -16.31
CA LEU A 126 0.59 -11.10 -17.30
C LEU A 126 0.27 -9.81 -18.08
N ILE A 127 1.23 -8.88 -18.10
CA ILE A 127 1.17 -7.66 -18.91
C ILE A 127 2.32 -7.68 -19.91
N ASP A 128 1.98 -7.69 -21.18
CA ASP A 128 2.93 -7.78 -22.30
C ASP A 128 3.43 -6.41 -22.80
N GLN A 129 2.88 -5.32 -22.25
CA GLN A 129 3.20 -3.95 -22.63
C GLN A 129 4.01 -3.22 -21.55
N PRO A 130 4.82 -2.21 -21.93
CA PRO A 130 5.48 -1.35 -20.96
C PRO A 130 4.46 -0.51 -20.17
N ILE A 131 4.73 -0.33 -18.87
CA ILE A 131 3.94 0.50 -17.98
C ILE A 131 4.47 1.93 -18.03
N ARG A 132 3.62 2.88 -18.38
CA ARG A 132 3.97 4.29 -18.57
C ARG A 132 3.84 5.09 -17.29
N SER A 133 4.53 6.23 -17.22
CA SER A 133 4.42 7.18 -16.10
C SER A 133 2.96 7.53 -15.80
N GLY A 134 2.60 7.54 -14.52
CA GLY A 134 1.24 7.80 -14.04
C GLY A 134 0.27 6.62 -14.16
N GLN A 135 0.70 5.47 -14.68
CA GLN A 135 -0.11 4.25 -14.64
C GLN A 135 0.13 3.50 -13.32
N SER A 136 -0.95 2.98 -12.74
CA SER A 136 -0.94 2.11 -11.58
C SER A 136 -1.61 0.78 -11.95
N ILE A 137 -0.91 -0.33 -11.70
CA ILE A 137 -1.40 -1.68 -11.88
C ILE A 137 -1.53 -2.33 -10.51
N ILE A 138 -2.73 -2.71 -10.14
CA ILE A 138 -3.04 -3.30 -8.83
C ILE A 138 -3.64 -4.67 -9.07
N PHE A 139 -2.96 -5.71 -8.56
CA PHE A 139 -3.40 -7.10 -8.64
C PHE A 139 -3.24 -7.80 -7.28
N PRO A 140 -4.25 -7.70 -6.39
CA PRO A 140 -4.15 -8.20 -5.01
C PRO A 140 -4.19 -9.74 -4.91
N ASP A 141 -4.71 -10.43 -5.92
CA ASP A 141 -5.05 -11.85 -5.83
C ASP A 141 -3.92 -12.80 -6.27
N GLY A 142 -2.70 -12.30 -6.49
CA GLY A 142 -1.60 -13.16 -6.91
C GLY A 142 -0.37 -12.43 -7.43
N ASP A 143 0.37 -13.09 -8.33
CA ASP A 143 1.62 -12.57 -8.88
C ASP A 143 1.38 -11.66 -10.09
N LEU A 144 2.25 -10.67 -10.25
CA LEU A 144 2.23 -9.74 -11.38
C LEU A 144 3.48 -9.92 -12.24
N THR A 145 3.29 -10.19 -13.53
CA THR A 145 4.37 -10.32 -14.49
C THR A 145 4.26 -9.24 -15.57
N VAL A 146 5.32 -8.46 -15.75
CA VAL A 146 5.43 -7.42 -16.77
C VAL A 146 6.56 -7.77 -17.72
N LEU A 147 6.27 -8.04 -18.99
CA LEU A 147 7.30 -8.36 -20.01
C LEU A 147 8.06 -7.10 -20.47
N GLY A 148 7.48 -5.93 -20.29
CA GLY A 148 8.07 -4.64 -20.64
C GLY A 148 8.79 -3.96 -19.47
N SER A 149 9.19 -2.70 -19.72
CA SER A 149 9.75 -1.82 -18.69
C SER A 149 8.68 -1.05 -17.95
N VAL A 150 8.97 -0.67 -16.71
CA VAL A 150 8.13 0.15 -15.84
C VAL A 150 8.76 1.52 -15.74
N ALA A 151 8.08 2.55 -16.21
CA ALA A 151 8.59 3.92 -16.24
C ALA A 151 8.60 4.55 -14.83
N SER A 152 9.43 5.59 -14.65
CA SER A 152 9.38 6.47 -13.48
C SER A 152 7.99 7.06 -13.30
N GLY A 153 7.50 7.14 -12.05
CA GLY A 153 6.14 7.56 -11.72
C GLY A 153 5.04 6.53 -12.03
N ALA A 154 5.39 5.34 -12.51
CA ALA A 154 4.47 4.20 -12.60
C ALA A 154 4.51 3.36 -11.33
N GLU A 155 3.45 2.58 -11.09
CA GLU A 155 3.28 1.83 -9.86
C GLU A 155 2.73 0.43 -10.11
N LEU A 156 3.35 -0.56 -9.47
CA LEU A 156 2.94 -1.95 -9.47
C LEU A 156 2.62 -2.40 -8.05
N VAL A 157 1.46 -3.00 -7.85
CA VAL A 157 1.03 -3.60 -6.57
C VAL A 157 0.55 -5.02 -6.83
N ALA A 158 1.10 -5.97 -6.09
CA ALA A 158 0.69 -7.38 -6.16
C ALA A 158 0.50 -7.96 -4.76
N GLY A 159 -0.48 -8.83 -4.60
CA GLY A 159 -0.62 -9.64 -3.39
C GLY A 159 0.45 -10.73 -3.29
N GLY A 160 0.95 -11.20 -4.41
CA GLY A 160 2.08 -12.11 -4.56
C GLY A 160 3.38 -11.41 -4.97
N SER A 161 4.19 -12.10 -5.76
CA SER A 161 5.46 -11.61 -6.28
C SER A 161 5.28 -10.75 -7.53
N ILE A 162 6.29 -9.90 -7.81
CA ILE A 162 6.35 -9.05 -9.00
C ILE A 162 7.56 -9.44 -9.86
N HIS A 163 7.31 -9.70 -11.14
CA HIS A 163 8.34 -10.04 -12.12
C HIS A 163 8.36 -9.00 -13.25
N VAL A 164 9.46 -8.27 -13.40
CA VAL A 164 9.64 -7.27 -14.46
C VAL A 164 10.78 -7.71 -15.38
N TYR A 165 10.46 -8.18 -16.58
CA TYR A 165 11.44 -8.62 -17.55
C TYR A 165 12.14 -7.46 -18.29
N GLY A 166 11.84 -6.23 -17.93
CA GLY A 166 12.48 -5.01 -18.40
C GLY A 166 13.17 -4.24 -17.29
N THR A 167 13.34 -2.94 -17.51
CA THR A 167 13.86 -2.02 -16.49
C THR A 167 12.73 -1.55 -15.57
N LEU A 168 12.89 -1.72 -14.27
CA LEU A 168 12.00 -1.21 -13.25
C LEU A 168 12.50 0.17 -12.78
N ARG A 169 11.81 1.27 -13.18
CA ARG A 169 12.13 2.65 -12.76
C ARG A 169 11.10 3.22 -11.77
N GLY A 170 9.88 2.74 -11.80
CA GLY A 170 8.80 3.19 -10.93
C GLY A 170 8.84 2.55 -9.54
N ARG A 171 7.67 2.39 -8.95
CA ARG A 171 7.47 1.77 -7.65
C ARG A 171 6.93 0.35 -7.81
N ALA A 172 7.41 -0.58 -7.00
CA ALA A 172 6.93 -1.96 -6.96
C ALA A 172 6.67 -2.40 -5.53
N MET A 173 5.44 -2.84 -5.26
CA MET A 173 4.97 -3.29 -3.95
C MET A 173 4.42 -4.70 -4.06
N ALA A 174 5.20 -5.67 -3.61
CA ALA A 174 4.85 -7.09 -3.55
C ALA A 174 4.31 -7.47 -2.17
N GLY A 175 3.56 -8.53 -2.09
CA GLY A 175 3.05 -9.05 -0.82
C GLY A 175 2.06 -8.12 -0.12
N SER A 176 1.29 -7.31 -0.84
CA SER A 176 0.45 -6.23 -0.32
C SER A 176 -0.67 -6.68 0.66
N HIS A 177 -0.86 -7.99 0.84
CA HIS A 177 -1.85 -8.60 1.75
C HIS A 177 -1.20 -9.46 2.82
N GLY A 178 -0.03 -9.08 3.33
CA GLY A 178 0.63 -9.82 4.41
C GLY A 178 1.44 -11.02 3.92
N ASN A 179 1.88 -11.04 2.65
CA ASN A 179 2.72 -12.10 2.11
C ASN A 179 4.21 -11.73 2.21
N SER A 180 4.82 -12.00 3.34
CA SER A 180 6.25 -11.79 3.58
C SER A 180 7.17 -12.66 2.72
N GLY A 181 6.65 -13.76 2.15
CA GLY A 181 7.37 -14.62 1.20
C GLY A 181 7.42 -14.09 -0.23
N ALA A 182 6.70 -12.98 -0.53
CA ALA A 182 6.70 -12.37 -1.85
C ALA A 182 8.09 -11.84 -2.25
N ARG A 183 8.34 -11.76 -3.54
CA ARG A 183 9.62 -11.28 -4.09
C ARG A 183 9.40 -10.32 -5.24
N ILE A 184 10.40 -9.48 -5.50
CA ILE A 184 10.44 -8.62 -6.68
C ILE A 184 11.65 -9.02 -7.52
N PHE A 185 11.41 -9.30 -8.80
CA PHE A 185 12.44 -9.64 -9.77
C PHE A 185 12.43 -8.61 -10.89
N CYS A 186 13.59 -8.15 -11.32
CA CYS A 186 13.69 -7.34 -12.52
C CYS A 186 15.00 -7.58 -13.28
N SER A 187 14.96 -7.38 -14.61
CA SER A 187 16.15 -7.51 -15.44
C SER A 187 17.13 -6.35 -15.26
N ARG A 188 16.65 -5.18 -14.82
CA ARG A 188 17.48 -4.02 -14.45
C ARG A 188 16.74 -3.19 -13.42
N LEU A 189 17.41 -2.90 -12.31
CA LEU A 189 16.87 -2.13 -11.22
C LEU A 189 17.28 -0.65 -11.35
N GLN A 190 16.28 0.24 -11.34
CA GLN A 190 16.41 1.70 -11.23
C GLN A 190 15.19 2.25 -10.48
N ALA A 191 14.64 1.47 -9.56
CA ALA A 191 13.36 1.75 -8.92
C ALA A 191 13.42 2.99 -8.02
N GLU A 192 12.32 3.72 -7.96
CA GLU A 192 12.08 4.78 -6.98
C GLU A 192 11.82 4.19 -5.60
N LEU A 193 11.10 3.05 -5.55
CA LEU A 193 10.74 2.37 -4.33
C LEU A 193 10.49 0.88 -4.59
N LEU A 194 10.99 0.05 -3.71
CA LEU A 194 10.63 -1.36 -3.57
C LEU A 194 9.95 -1.57 -2.22
N ALA A 195 8.85 -2.30 -2.18
CA ALA A 195 8.23 -2.70 -0.92
C ALA A 195 7.81 -4.17 -0.97
N ILE A 196 7.93 -4.85 0.17
CA ILE A 196 7.48 -6.23 0.35
C ILE A 196 6.82 -6.32 1.72
N ASP A 197 5.56 -6.74 1.73
CA ASP A 197 4.77 -6.89 2.96
C ASP A 197 4.81 -5.62 3.85
N GLY A 198 4.71 -4.45 3.24
CA GLY A 198 4.74 -3.16 3.94
C GLY A 198 6.14 -2.62 4.30
N TYR A 199 7.16 -3.43 4.28
CA TYR A 199 8.56 -2.97 4.45
C TYR A 199 9.08 -2.43 3.14
N TYR A 200 9.74 -1.28 3.17
CA TYR A 200 10.15 -0.58 1.95
C TYR A 200 11.64 -0.20 1.92
N MET A 201 12.14 0.00 0.72
CA MET A 201 13.47 0.52 0.41
C MET A 201 13.35 1.56 -0.70
N THR A 202 13.92 2.74 -0.48
CA THR A 202 13.94 3.83 -1.47
C THR A 202 15.18 3.77 -2.36
N ALA A 203 15.14 4.47 -3.48
CA ALA A 203 16.26 4.55 -4.43
C ALA A 203 17.60 4.91 -3.79
N GLU A 204 17.59 5.79 -2.77
CA GLU A 204 18.80 6.26 -2.08
C GLU A 204 19.47 5.16 -1.24
N SER A 205 18.70 4.17 -0.82
CA SER A 205 19.18 3.03 -0.03
C SER A 205 19.66 1.85 -0.90
N ILE A 206 19.46 1.92 -2.23
CA ILE A 206 19.86 0.87 -3.17
C ILE A 206 21.32 1.10 -3.59
N GLU A 207 22.18 0.11 -3.34
CA GLU A 207 23.58 0.18 -3.72
C GLU A 207 23.75 0.18 -5.25
N GLN A 208 24.70 0.97 -5.75
CA GLN A 208 24.92 1.19 -7.19
C GLN A 208 25.27 -0.08 -7.97
N GLU A 209 25.79 -1.09 -7.31
CA GLU A 209 26.13 -2.37 -7.95
C GLU A 209 24.90 -3.10 -8.49
N PHE A 210 23.74 -2.95 -7.84
CA PHE A 210 22.48 -3.58 -8.25
C PHE A 210 21.83 -2.94 -9.48
N PHE A 211 22.29 -1.77 -9.93
CA PHE A 211 21.77 -1.13 -11.15
C PHE A 211 22.28 -1.78 -12.45
N LYS A 212 23.28 -2.67 -12.38
CA LYS A 212 24.02 -3.16 -13.56
C LYS A 212 23.40 -4.39 -14.21
N GLY A 213 22.57 -5.15 -13.52
CA GLY A 213 22.08 -6.43 -13.98
C GLY A 213 20.74 -6.85 -13.40
N PRO A 214 20.36 -8.10 -13.67
CA PRO A 214 19.15 -8.67 -13.10
C PRO A 214 19.30 -8.86 -11.58
N VAL A 215 18.22 -8.57 -10.86
CA VAL A 215 18.19 -8.66 -9.40
C VAL A 215 16.92 -9.30 -8.90
N GLN A 216 16.98 -9.81 -7.67
CA GLN A 216 15.86 -10.14 -6.84
C GLN A 216 15.87 -9.32 -5.56
N ALA A 217 14.67 -8.95 -5.09
CA ALA A 217 14.48 -8.40 -3.76
C ALA A 217 13.53 -9.29 -2.97
N TRP A 218 13.79 -9.41 -1.66
CA TRP A 218 12.96 -10.18 -0.73
C TRP A 218 12.98 -9.53 0.66
N LEU A 219 12.05 -9.91 1.50
CA LEU A 219 12.03 -9.51 2.89
C LEU A 219 12.86 -10.49 3.73
N ASP A 220 13.76 -9.97 4.55
CA ASP A 220 14.54 -10.72 5.52
C ASP A 220 14.56 -9.96 6.86
N SER A 221 13.94 -10.53 7.87
CA SER A 221 13.92 -9.97 9.23
C SER A 221 13.61 -8.47 9.28
N ASP A 222 12.45 -8.07 8.72
CA ASP A 222 11.94 -6.69 8.69
C ASP A 222 12.73 -5.70 7.80
N ALA A 223 13.56 -6.19 6.91
CA ALA A 223 14.30 -5.38 5.94
C ALA A 223 14.22 -5.96 4.54
N VAL A 224 14.02 -5.10 3.55
CA VAL A 224 14.13 -5.48 2.14
C VAL A 224 15.60 -5.68 1.80
N LYS A 225 15.94 -6.86 1.28
CA LYS A 225 17.27 -7.23 0.79
C LYS A 225 17.25 -7.34 -0.72
N ILE A 226 18.39 -7.05 -1.35
CA ILE A 226 18.60 -7.18 -2.80
C ILE A 226 19.81 -8.05 -3.06
N ALA A 227 19.73 -8.91 -4.07
CA ALA A 227 20.87 -9.64 -4.61
C ALA A 227 20.81 -9.68 -6.13
N ALA A 228 21.97 -9.72 -6.75
CA ALA A 228 22.10 -9.98 -8.18
C ALA A 228 21.64 -11.41 -8.49
N LEU A 229 20.98 -11.58 -9.64
CA LEU A 229 20.69 -12.89 -10.22
C LEU A 229 21.88 -13.23 -11.13
N GLY A 230 22.75 -14.11 -10.67
CA GLY A 230 23.92 -14.58 -11.37
C GLY A 230 23.69 -15.86 -12.14
#